data_e9bd7671bb20a31382691f0fd97106da
#
_entry.id   e9bd7671bb20a31382691f0fd97106da
#
_cell.length_a   1.000
_cell.length_b   1.000
_cell.length_c   1.000
_cell.angle_alpha   90.00
_cell.angle_beta   90.00
_cell.angle_gamma   90.00
#
_symmetry.space_group_name_H-M   'P 1'
#
loop_
_entity.id
_entity.type
_entity.pdbx_description
1 polymer ?
#
loop_
_entity_poly.entity_id
_entity_poly.type
_entity_poly.pdbx_seq_one_letter_code
_entity_poly.pdbx_strand_id
1 'polypeptide(L)'
;MSNDAATLLVGASTDFLRNFSPFNRMEAEALGFLAERAVLAFHARGSEILTPESGVPTHFHIVQRGKIQARQAGQATVTEYTSLTLGPGECFPIGAISARRPSTNAYVAVEDSFCFQISADDFLHLMQISPVFHLFCTQYIASLLSQSRQQLQSSFAQRAAEQQTMTTALGKLIKQDPVFVTPDTPTRSALERMSELHLGCMVVVDAERR
;
A
#
# COMPACT_ATOMS: atom_id res chain seq x y z
N MET A 1 7.31 16.80 -42.11
CA MET A 1 6.27 15.86 -41.58
C MET A 1 6.57 15.33 -40.19
N SER A 2 7.82 15.28 -39.72
CA SER A 2 8.18 14.75 -38.37
C SER A 2 7.85 15.71 -37.22
N ASN A 3 7.84 17.02 -37.46
CA ASN A 3 7.66 18.04 -36.41
C ASN A 3 6.19 18.18 -35.95
N ASP A 4 5.23 18.00 -36.87
CA ASP A 4 3.79 18.12 -36.55
C ASP A 4 3.30 16.97 -35.66
N ALA A 5 3.79 15.74 -35.87
CA ALA A 5 3.42 14.58 -35.05
C ALA A 5 3.99 14.69 -33.63
N ALA A 6 5.22 15.19 -33.48
CA ALA A 6 5.81 15.44 -32.17
C ALA A 6 5.05 16.53 -31.41
N THR A 7 4.68 17.62 -32.08
CA THR A 7 3.89 18.70 -31.49
C THR A 7 2.50 18.22 -31.02
N LEU A 8 1.83 17.37 -31.79
CA LEU A 8 0.55 16.79 -31.46
C LEU A 8 0.66 15.86 -30.25
N LEU A 9 1.72 15.06 -30.17
CA LEU A 9 1.95 14.16 -29.01
C LEU A 9 2.22 14.96 -27.74
N VAL A 10 3.03 16.01 -27.81
CA VAL A 10 3.29 16.90 -26.65
C VAL A 10 2.00 17.58 -26.20
N GLY A 11 1.18 18.06 -27.15
CA GLY A 11 -0.14 18.62 -26.81
C GLY A 11 -1.05 17.65 -26.10
N ALA A 12 -1.21 16.44 -26.62
CA ALA A 12 -2.04 15.40 -25.99
C ALA A 12 -1.52 14.98 -24.61
N SER A 13 -0.20 14.91 -24.43
CA SER A 13 0.42 14.61 -23.12
C SER A 13 0.15 15.73 -22.13
N THR A 14 0.27 17.00 -22.55
CA THR A 14 -0.01 18.17 -21.72
C THR A 14 -1.47 18.21 -21.30
N ASP A 15 -2.40 17.96 -22.21
CA ASP A 15 -3.85 17.95 -21.93
C ASP A 15 -4.22 16.85 -20.96
N PHE A 16 -3.62 15.67 -21.08
CA PHE A 16 -3.81 14.60 -20.10
C PHE A 16 -3.29 15.02 -18.73
N LEU A 17 -2.05 15.48 -18.63
CA LEU A 17 -1.41 15.83 -17.37
C LEU A 17 -2.18 16.93 -16.62
N ARG A 18 -2.76 17.91 -17.32
CA ARG A 18 -3.57 18.97 -16.72
C ARG A 18 -4.82 18.50 -15.97
N ASN A 19 -5.24 17.27 -16.16
CA ASN A 19 -6.38 16.72 -15.42
C ASN A 19 -6.01 16.22 -14.00
N PHE A 20 -4.71 16.11 -13.68
CA PHE A 20 -4.23 15.48 -12.46
C PHE A 20 -3.31 16.39 -11.64
N SER A 21 -3.43 16.32 -10.32
CA SER A 21 -2.47 16.94 -9.40
C SER A 21 -1.19 16.09 -9.34
N PRO A 22 0.01 16.72 -9.32
CA PRO A 22 0.29 18.16 -9.22
C PRO A 22 0.32 18.89 -10.56
N PHE A 23 0.26 18.19 -11.68
CA PHE A 23 0.54 18.70 -13.03
C PHE A 23 -0.38 19.86 -13.44
N ASN A 24 -1.64 19.84 -12.99
CA ASN A 24 -2.64 20.88 -13.24
C ASN A 24 -2.33 22.24 -12.57
N ARG A 25 -1.37 22.26 -11.65
CA ARG A 25 -0.96 23.45 -10.90
C ARG A 25 0.49 23.85 -11.20
N MET A 26 1.19 23.06 -12.02
CA MET A 26 2.56 23.35 -12.38
C MET A 26 2.64 24.57 -13.31
N GLU A 27 3.78 25.22 -13.27
CA GLU A 27 4.15 26.29 -14.17
C GLU A 27 4.13 25.78 -15.61
N ALA A 28 3.67 26.62 -16.54
CA ALA A 28 3.52 26.22 -17.96
C ALA A 28 4.83 25.72 -18.58
N GLU A 29 5.95 26.38 -18.22
CA GLU A 29 7.29 26.00 -18.68
C GLU A 29 7.72 24.63 -18.17
N ALA A 30 7.52 24.36 -16.87
CA ALA A 30 7.84 23.08 -16.26
C ALA A 30 6.96 21.94 -16.78
N LEU A 31 5.67 22.20 -17.01
CA LEU A 31 4.77 21.24 -17.63
C LEU A 31 5.15 20.97 -19.09
N GLY A 32 5.56 21.99 -19.84
CA GLY A 32 6.09 21.85 -21.20
C GLY A 32 7.35 21.00 -21.22
N PHE A 33 8.31 21.29 -20.32
CA PHE A 33 9.52 20.49 -20.14
C PHE A 33 9.21 19.01 -19.91
N LEU A 34 8.24 18.71 -19.03
CA LEU A 34 7.80 17.33 -18.75
C LEU A 34 7.20 16.68 -20.00
N ALA A 35 6.27 17.36 -20.67
CA ALA A 35 5.57 16.83 -21.83
C ALA A 35 6.48 16.55 -23.04
N GLU A 36 7.49 17.38 -23.26
CA GLU A 36 8.47 17.20 -24.33
C GLU A 36 9.39 16.00 -24.13
N ARG A 37 9.67 15.63 -22.88
CA ARG A 37 10.57 14.52 -22.51
C ARG A 37 9.84 13.23 -22.18
N ALA A 38 8.53 13.31 -21.98
CA ALA A 38 7.72 12.15 -21.67
C ALA A 38 7.61 11.20 -22.87
N VAL A 39 8.06 9.98 -22.67
CA VAL A 39 7.91 8.88 -23.65
C VAL A 39 6.81 7.97 -23.17
N LEU A 40 5.85 7.63 -24.03
CA LEU A 40 4.79 6.69 -23.70
C LEU A 40 5.29 5.26 -23.84
N ALA A 41 5.26 4.51 -22.75
CA ALA A 41 5.63 3.10 -22.69
C ALA A 41 4.42 2.22 -22.40
N PHE A 42 4.36 1.08 -23.07
CA PHE A 42 3.35 0.04 -22.84
C PHE A 42 3.89 -1.04 -21.91
N HIS A 43 3.06 -1.45 -20.97
CA HIS A 43 3.31 -2.54 -20.02
C HIS A 43 2.16 -3.54 -20.08
N ALA A 44 2.44 -4.76 -20.54
CA ALA A 44 1.45 -5.82 -20.57
C ALA A 44 1.06 -6.26 -19.17
N ARG A 45 -0.17 -6.72 -19.01
CA ARG A 45 -0.64 -7.30 -17.75
C ARG A 45 0.33 -8.34 -17.21
N GLY A 46 0.68 -8.23 -15.93
CA GLY A 46 1.60 -9.12 -15.23
C GLY A 46 3.08 -8.77 -15.40
N SER A 47 3.44 -7.78 -16.25
CA SER A 47 4.83 -7.37 -16.40
C SER A 47 5.32 -6.60 -15.16
N GLU A 48 6.53 -6.92 -14.73
CA GLU A 48 7.25 -6.19 -13.69
C GLU A 48 7.94 -4.99 -14.33
N ILE A 49 7.57 -3.78 -13.89
CA ILE A 49 8.13 -2.53 -14.41
C ILE A 49 9.41 -2.17 -13.67
N LEU A 50 9.41 -2.41 -12.36
CA LEU A 50 10.52 -2.14 -11.46
C LEU A 50 10.46 -3.11 -10.29
N THR A 51 11.61 -3.65 -9.89
CA THR A 51 11.75 -4.49 -8.69
C THR A 51 12.90 -3.97 -7.82
N PRO A 52 12.99 -4.37 -6.55
CA PRO A 52 14.12 -4.01 -5.69
C PRO A 52 15.47 -4.45 -6.26
N GLU A 53 15.49 -5.56 -6.98
CA GLU A 53 16.67 -6.17 -7.60
C GLU A 53 17.11 -5.44 -8.87
N SER A 54 16.24 -4.61 -9.46
CA SER A 54 16.55 -3.80 -10.66
C SER A 54 17.58 -2.70 -10.41
N GLY A 55 17.99 -2.49 -9.15
CA GLY A 55 18.92 -1.44 -8.78
C GLY A 55 18.24 -0.06 -8.65
N VAL A 56 19.02 0.99 -8.82
CA VAL A 56 18.52 2.38 -8.75
C VAL A 56 17.64 2.65 -9.96
N PRO A 57 16.40 3.13 -9.78
CA PRO A 57 15.51 3.42 -10.90
C PRO A 57 16.07 4.50 -11.83
N THR A 58 16.04 4.22 -13.12
CA THR A 58 16.51 5.13 -14.16
C THR A 58 15.41 6.00 -14.75
N HIS A 59 14.14 5.65 -14.49
CA HIS A 59 12.98 6.36 -15.00
C HIS A 59 11.94 6.63 -13.95
N PHE A 60 11.31 7.80 -14.03
CA PHE A 60 10.10 8.18 -13.34
C PHE A 60 8.90 7.90 -14.25
N HIS A 61 7.83 7.37 -13.67
CA HIS A 61 6.64 6.94 -14.39
C HIS A 61 5.41 7.68 -13.92
N ILE A 62 4.53 8.03 -14.86
CA ILE A 62 3.19 8.57 -14.62
C ILE A 62 2.20 7.66 -15.33
N VAL A 63 1.27 7.08 -14.62
CA VAL A 63 0.26 6.20 -15.22
C VAL A 63 -0.66 7.03 -16.12
N GLN A 64 -0.67 6.72 -17.40
CA GLN A 64 -1.57 7.36 -18.36
C GLN A 64 -2.89 6.59 -18.44
N ARG A 65 -2.81 5.26 -18.48
CA ARG A 65 -3.97 4.37 -18.55
C ARG A 65 -3.61 3.04 -17.93
N GLY A 66 -4.61 2.37 -17.34
CA GLY A 66 -4.44 1.08 -16.68
C GLY A 66 -4.18 1.21 -15.19
N LYS A 67 -3.64 0.17 -14.59
CA LYS A 67 -3.37 0.09 -13.15
C LYS A 67 -2.05 -0.59 -12.86
N ILE A 68 -1.27 0.02 -11.98
CA ILE A 68 0.01 -0.50 -11.51
C ILE A 68 -0.12 -0.81 -10.01
N GLN A 69 0.28 -1.98 -9.59
CA GLN A 69 0.31 -2.37 -8.18
C GLN A 69 1.73 -2.27 -7.64
N ALA A 70 1.89 -1.50 -6.57
CA ALA A 70 3.11 -1.48 -5.77
C ALA A 70 3.00 -2.52 -4.66
N ARG A 71 3.94 -3.48 -4.61
CA ARG A 71 4.01 -4.57 -3.63
C ARG A 71 5.28 -4.44 -2.84
N GLN A 72 5.20 -4.56 -1.52
CA GLN A 72 6.41 -4.57 -0.69
C GLN A 72 7.17 -5.88 -0.89
N ALA A 73 8.46 -5.79 -1.17
CA ALA A 73 9.31 -6.96 -1.31
C ALA A 73 9.43 -7.73 0.02
N GLY A 74 9.42 -9.06 -0.05
CA GLY A 74 9.63 -9.94 1.12
C GLY A 74 8.35 -10.38 1.84
N GLN A 75 7.16 -9.97 1.42
CA GLN A 75 5.91 -10.49 1.96
C GLN A 75 5.29 -11.50 1.00
N ALA A 76 5.33 -12.80 1.38
CA ALA A 76 4.80 -13.90 0.57
C ALA A 76 3.26 -13.93 0.49
N THR A 77 2.56 -13.24 1.39
CA THR A 77 1.11 -13.14 1.43
C THR A 77 0.67 -11.72 1.11
N VAL A 78 0.03 -11.55 -0.04
CA VAL A 78 -0.61 -10.29 -0.45
C VAL A 78 -1.88 -10.14 0.39
N THR A 79 -1.78 -9.51 1.55
CA THR A 79 -2.95 -8.94 2.21
C THR A 79 -3.24 -7.59 1.57
N GLU A 80 -4.50 -7.26 1.32
CA GLU A 80 -4.95 -6.01 0.67
C GLU A 80 -4.35 -4.74 1.30
N TYR A 81 -3.91 -4.82 2.55
CA TYR A 81 -3.33 -3.71 3.32
C TYR A 81 -1.87 -3.38 3.00
N THR A 82 -1.17 -4.22 2.23
CA THR A 82 0.25 -4.03 1.89
C THR A 82 0.50 -3.70 0.43
N SER A 83 -0.54 -3.63 -0.40
CA SER A 83 -0.45 -3.27 -1.81
C SER A 83 -1.14 -1.94 -2.08
N LEU A 84 -0.41 -1.01 -2.70
CA LEU A 84 -0.95 0.24 -3.22
C LEU A 84 -1.21 0.07 -4.71
N THR A 85 -2.43 0.39 -5.15
CA THR A 85 -2.78 0.39 -6.58
C THR A 85 -2.75 1.82 -7.10
N LEU A 86 -1.97 2.03 -8.15
CA LEU A 86 -1.78 3.31 -8.83
C LEU A 86 -2.60 3.32 -10.11
N GLY A 87 -3.45 4.35 -10.26
CA GLY A 87 -4.26 4.61 -11.44
C GLY A 87 -3.79 5.82 -12.24
N PRO A 88 -4.58 6.26 -13.25
CA PRO A 88 -4.22 7.39 -14.10
C PRO A 88 -3.89 8.66 -13.31
N GLY A 89 -2.79 9.33 -13.68
CA GLY A 89 -2.25 10.53 -13.04
C GLY A 89 -1.34 10.24 -11.84
N GLU A 90 -1.32 9.02 -11.30
CA GLU A 90 -0.44 8.65 -10.19
C GLU A 90 0.95 8.27 -10.68
N CYS A 91 1.94 8.43 -9.79
CA CYS A 91 3.36 8.43 -10.14
C CYS A 91 4.17 7.47 -9.28
N PHE A 92 5.25 6.92 -9.86
CA PHE A 92 6.21 6.08 -9.18
C PHE A 92 7.59 6.11 -9.88
N PRO A 93 8.68 5.68 -9.26
CA PRO A 93 8.93 5.48 -7.83
C PRO A 93 9.59 6.74 -7.20
N ILE A 94 8.81 7.73 -6.83
CA ILE A 94 9.27 9.06 -6.37
C ILE A 94 10.37 8.94 -5.31
N GLY A 95 10.15 8.17 -4.24
CA GLY A 95 11.07 8.08 -3.11
C GLY A 95 12.40 7.43 -3.47
N ALA A 96 12.40 6.43 -4.35
CA ALA A 96 13.60 5.71 -4.76
C ALA A 96 14.51 6.60 -5.64
N ILE A 97 13.92 7.34 -6.61
CA ILE A 97 14.66 8.27 -7.46
C ILE A 97 15.21 9.44 -6.65
N SER A 98 14.37 10.08 -5.82
CA SER A 98 14.80 11.22 -4.99
C SER A 98 15.95 10.85 -4.04
N ALA A 99 15.94 9.62 -3.51
CA ALA A 99 16.98 9.13 -2.61
C ALA A 99 18.15 8.44 -3.34
N ARG A 100 18.11 8.30 -4.66
CA ARG A 100 19.10 7.59 -5.49
C ARG A 100 19.43 6.20 -4.95
N ARG A 101 18.40 5.43 -4.59
CA ARG A 101 18.54 4.08 -4.02
C ARG A 101 17.58 3.10 -4.72
N PRO A 102 17.83 1.79 -4.62
CA PRO A 102 16.88 0.79 -5.10
C PRO A 102 15.48 0.97 -4.48
N SER A 103 14.46 0.62 -5.23
CA SER A 103 13.08 0.62 -4.73
C SER A 103 12.90 -0.42 -3.64
N THR A 104 12.09 -0.13 -2.64
CA THR A 104 11.65 -1.12 -1.64
C THR A 104 10.42 -1.89 -2.11
N ASN A 105 9.76 -1.40 -3.16
CA ASN A 105 8.57 -2.00 -3.73
C ASN A 105 8.84 -2.53 -5.14
N ALA A 106 8.19 -3.64 -5.47
CA ALA A 106 8.01 -4.06 -6.85
C ALA A 106 6.77 -3.38 -7.44
N TYR A 107 6.86 -2.91 -8.69
CA TYR A 107 5.76 -2.30 -9.43
C TYR A 107 5.38 -3.21 -10.60
N VAL A 108 4.13 -3.69 -10.59
CA VAL A 108 3.61 -4.68 -11.53
C VAL A 108 2.35 -4.15 -12.20
N ALA A 109 2.25 -4.28 -13.52
CA ALA A 109 1.03 -3.96 -14.25
C ALA A 109 -0.04 -5.02 -13.97
N VAL A 110 -1.18 -4.63 -13.36
CA VAL A 110 -2.28 -5.57 -13.07
C VAL A 110 -3.26 -5.71 -14.24
N GLU A 111 -3.19 -4.79 -15.17
CA GLU A 111 -3.86 -4.81 -16.49
C GLU A 111 -2.95 -4.17 -17.53
N ASP A 112 -3.27 -4.30 -18.82
CA ASP A 112 -2.52 -3.63 -19.88
C ASP A 112 -2.50 -2.12 -19.63
N SER A 113 -1.31 -1.58 -19.47
CA SER A 113 -1.11 -0.23 -18.95
C SER A 113 -0.17 0.58 -19.83
N PHE A 114 -0.43 1.88 -19.89
CA PHE A 114 0.43 2.85 -20.53
C PHE A 114 0.94 3.83 -19.48
N CYS A 115 2.23 4.09 -19.48
CA CYS A 115 2.88 5.05 -18.59
C CYS A 115 3.72 6.04 -19.38
N PHE A 116 3.63 7.32 -19.04
CA PHE A 116 4.65 8.27 -19.44
C PHE A 116 5.91 8.01 -18.61
N GLN A 117 7.05 8.03 -19.26
CA GLN A 117 8.37 7.85 -18.66
C GLN A 117 9.24 9.06 -18.95
N ILE A 118 9.93 9.57 -17.93
CA ILE A 118 11.03 10.51 -18.07
C ILE A 118 12.26 9.96 -17.36
N SER A 119 13.45 10.39 -17.78
CA SER A 119 14.68 9.97 -17.10
C SER A 119 14.73 10.42 -15.65
N ALA A 120 15.49 9.71 -14.81
CA ALA A 120 15.71 10.12 -13.43
C ALA A 120 16.36 11.51 -13.31
N ASP A 121 17.23 11.86 -14.28
CA ASP A 121 17.86 13.18 -14.33
C ASP A 121 16.85 14.27 -14.68
N ASP A 122 15.97 14.03 -15.66
CA ASP A 122 14.88 14.95 -15.99
C ASP A 122 13.89 15.13 -14.84
N PHE A 123 13.60 14.06 -14.09
CA PHE A 123 12.79 14.13 -12.88
C PHE A 123 13.43 15.03 -11.84
N LEU A 124 14.74 14.86 -11.56
CA LEU A 124 15.46 15.70 -10.60
C LEU A 124 15.53 17.16 -11.07
N HIS A 125 15.71 17.40 -12.37
CA HIS A 125 15.65 18.73 -12.94
C HIS A 125 14.26 19.35 -12.80
N LEU A 126 13.19 18.58 -13.06
CA LEU A 126 11.81 19.03 -12.89
C LEU A 126 11.52 19.47 -11.45
N MET A 127 12.08 18.76 -10.46
CA MET A 127 11.99 19.16 -9.03
C MET A 127 12.70 20.50 -8.77
N GLN A 128 13.72 20.86 -9.55
CA GLN A 128 14.43 22.14 -9.38
C GLN A 128 13.68 23.31 -10.01
N ILE A 129 13.06 23.09 -11.17
CA ILE A 129 12.41 24.17 -11.94
C ILE A 129 10.94 24.39 -11.56
N SER A 130 10.27 23.41 -10.89
CA SER A 130 8.88 23.53 -10.45
C SER A 130 8.74 23.42 -8.95
N PRO A 131 8.53 24.53 -8.22
CA PRO A 131 8.21 24.52 -6.80
C PRO A 131 6.97 23.68 -6.47
N VAL A 132 5.96 23.66 -7.34
CA VAL A 132 4.74 22.87 -7.16
C VAL A 132 5.05 21.38 -7.21
N PHE A 133 5.84 20.95 -8.18
CA PHE A 133 6.24 19.53 -8.27
C PHE A 133 7.17 19.11 -7.14
N HIS A 134 8.09 19.98 -6.76
CA HIS A 134 8.97 19.75 -5.59
C HIS A 134 8.15 19.54 -4.30
N LEU A 135 7.19 20.43 -4.03
CA LEU A 135 6.33 20.34 -2.86
C LEU A 135 5.53 19.03 -2.86
N PHE A 136 4.96 18.65 -4.01
CA PHE A 136 4.25 17.39 -4.17
C PHE A 136 5.14 16.19 -3.82
N CYS A 137 6.34 16.10 -4.38
CA CYS A 137 7.27 15.00 -4.10
C CYS A 137 7.65 14.95 -2.62
N THR A 138 7.89 16.10 -2.00
CA THR A 138 8.22 16.20 -0.57
C THR A 138 7.05 15.76 0.32
N GLN A 139 5.84 16.19 0.03
CA GLN A 139 4.64 15.79 0.75
C GLN A 139 4.36 14.28 0.59
N TYR A 140 4.55 13.75 -0.62
CA TYR A 140 4.43 12.31 -0.87
C TYR A 140 5.40 11.49 -0.03
N ILE A 141 6.67 11.88 0.03
CA ILE A 141 7.69 11.22 0.84
C ILE A 141 7.34 11.31 2.33
N ALA A 142 6.90 12.48 2.81
CA ALA A 142 6.47 12.68 4.19
C ALA A 142 5.27 11.80 4.57
N SER A 143 4.31 11.64 3.66
CA SER A 143 3.15 10.75 3.88
C SER A 143 3.55 9.28 4.01
N LEU A 144 4.48 8.81 3.17
CA LEU A 144 5.01 7.44 3.25
C LEU A 144 5.73 7.19 4.58
N LEU A 145 6.53 8.14 5.06
CA LEU A 145 7.20 8.04 6.36
C LEU A 145 6.20 7.97 7.52
N SER A 146 5.15 8.78 7.46
CA SER A 146 4.08 8.77 8.48
C SER A 146 3.34 7.44 8.52
N GLN A 147 2.98 6.88 7.36
CA GLN A 147 2.35 5.56 7.25
C GLN A 147 3.25 4.45 7.78
N SER A 148 4.55 4.47 7.44
CA SER A 148 5.52 3.50 7.94
C SER A 148 5.65 3.54 9.47
N ARG A 149 5.67 4.74 10.07
CA ARG A 149 5.69 4.90 11.54
C ARG A 149 4.45 4.34 12.21
N GLN A 150 3.25 4.59 11.65
CA GLN A 150 1.99 4.05 12.17
C GLN A 150 1.95 2.52 12.10
N GLN A 151 2.42 1.92 11.00
CA GLN A 151 2.50 0.47 10.86
C GLN A 151 3.46 -0.14 11.88
N LEU A 152 4.61 0.47 12.12
CA LEU A 152 5.55 0.03 13.16
C LEU A 152 4.91 0.12 14.55
N GLN A 153 4.27 1.23 14.90
CA GLN A 153 3.61 1.41 16.19
C GLN A 153 2.49 0.39 16.41
N SER A 154 1.65 0.13 15.40
CA SER A 154 0.58 -0.87 15.49
C SER A 154 1.14 -2.28 15.66
N SER A 155 2.20 -2.65 14.95
CA SER A 155 2.86 -3.95 15.08
C SER A 155 3.51 -4.16 16.44
N PHE A 156 4.13 -3.11 17.01
CA PHE A 156 4.66 -3.16 18.38
C PHE A 156 3.55 -3.29 19.42
N ALA A 157 2.46 -2.53 19.28
CA ALA A 157 1.31 -2.61 20.18
C ALA A 157 0.65 -4.00 20.15
N GLN A 158 0.52 -4.59 18.96
CA GLN A 158 -0.05 -5.93 18.79
C GLN A 158 0.85 -7.00 19.41
N ARG A 159 2.16 -6.96 19.18
CA ARG A 159 3.13 -7.88 19.82
C ARG A 159 3.16 -7.72 21.34
N ALA A 160 3.10 -6.50 21.84
CA ALA A 160 3.05 -6.26 23.29
C ALA A 160 1.74 -6.81 23.91
N ALA A 161 0.62 -6.67 23.22
CA ALA A 161 -0.66 -7.25 23.67
C ALA A 161 -0.63 -8.79 23.64
N GLU A 162 -0.06 -9.41 22.61
CA GLU A 162 0.12 -10.86 22.50
C GLU A 162 1.05 -11.39 23.60
N GLN A 163 2.16 -10.73 23.89
CA GLN A 163 3.08 -11.11 24.95
C GLN A 163 2.44 -10.97 26.36
N GLN A 164 1.65 -9.92 26.58
CA GLN A 164 0.92 -9.75 27.83
C GLN A 164 -0.12 -10.85 28.06
N THR A 165 -0.80 -11.30 26.99
CA THR A 165 -1.79 -12.38 27.07
C THR A 165 -1.12 -13.73 27.35
N MET A 166 0.03 -14.00 26.74
CA MET A 166 0.76 -15.26 26.92
C MET A 166 1.49 -15.39 28.27
N THR A 167 1.87 -14.29 28.91
CA THR A 167 2.54 -14.28 30.21
C THR A 167 1.59 -14.07 31.39
N THR A 168 0.33 -13.74 31.12
CA THR A 168 -0.67 -13.55 32.18
C THR A 168 -1.14 -14.90 32.73
N ALA A 169 -1.00 -15.10 34.02
CA ALA A 169 -1.49 -16.31 34.67
C ALA A 169 -2.99 -16.49 34.40
N LEU A 170 -3.43 -17.71 34.04
CA LEU A 170 -4.81 -18.03 33.68
C LEU A 170 -5.81 -17.57 34.76
N GLY A 171 -5.44 -17.64 36.05
CA GLY A 171 -6.27 -17.17 37.15
C GLY A 171 -6.63 -15.68 37.10
N LYS A 172 -5.85 -14.83 36.36
CA LYS A 172 -6.18 -13.42 36.18
C LYS A 172 -7.11 -13.18 34.97
N LEU A 173 -7.21 -14.16 34.07
CA LEU A 173 -8.07 -14.11 32.89
C LEU A 173 -9.46 -14.68 33.16
N ILE A 174 -9.61 -15.50 34.18
CA ILE A 174 -10.88 -16.08 34.60
C ILE A 174 -11.71 -14.99 35.30
N LYS A 175 -12.77 -14.54 34.63
CA LYS A 175 -13.67 -13.50 35.13
C LYS A 175 -14.89 -14.02 35.83
N GLN A 176 -15.18 -15.31 35.71
CA GLN A 176 -16.34 -15.98 36.29
C GLN A 176 -15.93 -17.37 36.78
N ASP A 177 -16.57 -17.83 37.83
CA ASP A 177 -16.40 -19.21 38.31
C ASP A 177 -16.82 -20.20 37.22
N PRO A 178 -16.09 -21.31 37.04
CA PRO A 178 -16.42 -22.31 36.04
C PRO A 178 -17.81 -22.92 36.33
N VAL A 179 -18.66 -22.93 35.32
CA VAL A 179 -19.98 -23.53 35.37
C VAL A 179 -19.89 -24.98 34.91
N PHE A 180 -20.31 -25.89 35.74
CA PHE A 180 -20.28 -27.31 35.41
C PHE A 180 -21.63 -27.98 35.76
N VAL A 181 -21.87 -29.13 35.17
CA VAL A 181 -23.03 -30.01 35.42
C VAL A 181 -22.54 -31.42 35.70
N THR A 182 -23.40 -32.22 36.28
CA THR A 182 -23.13 -33.66 36.52
C THR A 182 -23.61 -34.49 35.30
N PRO A 183 -23.10 -35.74 35.12
CA PRO A 183 -23.54 -36.63 34.04
C PRO A 183 -25.04 -36.90 34.03
N ASP A 184 -25.68 -36.84 35.21
CA ASP A 184 -27.13 -37.10 35.36
C ASP A 184 -27.99 -35.88 35.04
N THR A 185 -27.40 -34.73 34.73
CA THR A 185 -28.13 -33.50 34.36
C THR A 185 -28.83 -33.67 33.01
N PRO A 186 -30.16 -33.47 32.92
CA PRO A 186 -30.85 -33.53 31.64
C PRO A 186 -30.27 -32.54 30.62
N THR A 187 -30.04 -33.01 29.43
CA THR A 187 -29.45 -32.19 28.32
C THR A 187 -30.19 -30.87 28.10
N ARG A 188 -31.53 -30.90 28.26
CA ARG A 188 -32.35 -29.70 28.12
C ARG A 188 -31.99 -28.64 29.16
N SER A 189 -31.87 -29.04 30.42
CA SER A 189 -31.49 -28.13 31.53
C SER A 189 -30.07 -27.59 31.36
N ALA A 190 -29.16 -28.42 30.88
CA ALA A 190 -27.79 -27.96 30.53
C ALA A 190 -27.80 -26.90 29.44
N LEU A 191 -28.58 -27.10 28.37
CA LEU A 191 -28.70 -26.14 27.25
C LEU A 191 -29.39 -24.83 27.66
N GLU A 192 -30.45 -24.92 28.48
CA GLU A 192 -31.12 -23.74 29.05
C GLU A 192 -30.14 -22.89 29.85
N ARG A 193 -29.34 -23.53 30.69
CA ARG A 193 -28.33 -22.85 31.52
C ARG A 193 -27.17 -22.27 30.70
N MET A 194 -26.76 -22.94 29.62
CA MET A 194 -25.78 -22.38 28.66
C MET A 194 -26.34 -21.14 28.01
N SER A 195 -27.61 -21.16 27.61
CA SER A 195 -28.27 -20.01 26.97
C SER A 195 -28.38 -18.80 27.91
N GLU A 196 -28.84 -19.04 29.14
CA GLU A 196 -28.99 -17.98 30.15
C GLU A 196 -27.65 -17.30 30.50
N LEU A 197 -26.58 -18.10 30.59
CA LEU A 197 -25.25 -17.62 30.95
C LEU A 197 -24.38 -17.23 29.76
N HIS A 198 -24.93 -17.32 28.54
CA HIS A 198 -24.22 -17.04 27.27
C HIS A 198 -22.91 -17.82 27.12
N LEU A 199 -22.92 -19.11 27.52
CA LEU A 199 -21.75 -19.98 27.45
C LEU A 199 -21.71 -20.77 26.15
N GLY A 200 -20.53 -20.81 25.49
CA GLY A 200 -20.30 -21.65 24.33
C GLY A 200 -20.02 -23.11 24.62
N CYS A 201 -19.68 -23.43 25.88
CA CYS A 201 -19.44 -24.80 26.35
C CYS A 201 -19.73 -24.92 27.86
N MET A 202 -19.98 -26.14 28.32
CA MET A 202 -20.13 -26.45 29.71
C MET A 202 -19.39 -27.76 30.06
N VAL A 203 -18.70 -27.77 31.16
CA VAL A 203 -17.91 -28.93 31.59
C VAL A 203 -18.80 -29.89 32.38
N VAL A 204 -18.76 -31.17 32.03
CA VAL A 204 -19.42 -32.23 32.80
C VAL A 204 -18.40 -32.82 33.75
N VAL A 205 -18.72 -32.81 35.04
CA VAL A 205 -17.84 -33.32 36.10
C VAL A 205 -18.55 -34.34 36.95
N ASP A 206 -17.82 -35.33 37.46
CA ASP A 206 -18.33 -36.31 38.39
C ASP A 206 -18.50 -35.73 39.81
N ALA A 207 -18.93 -36.55 40.74
CA ALA A 207 -19.12 -36.18 42.16
C ALA A 207 -17.80 -35.75 42.85
N GLU A 208 -16.66 -36.12 42.26
CA GLU A 208 -15.33 -35.78 42.77
C GLU A 208 -14.75 -34.53 42.06
N ARG A 209 -15.54 -33.89 41.18
CA ARG A 209 -15.14 -32.74 40.34
C ARG A 209 -13.98 -33.01 39.40
N ARG A 210 -13.89 -34.22 38.88
CA ARG A 210 -12.96 -34.67 37.86
C ARG A 210 -13.61 -34.70 36.49
#